data_e155dd39b338ca7ec87b7ffac31101c0
#
_entry.id   e155dd39b338ca7ec87b7ffac31101c0
#
_cell.length_a   1.000
_cell.length_b   1.000
_cell.length_c   1.000
_cell.angle_alpha   90.00
_cell.angle_beta   90.00
_cell.angle_gamma   90.00
#
_symmetry.space_group_name_H-M   'P 1'
#
loop_
_entity.id
_entity.type
_entity.pdbx_description
1 polymer ?
#
loop_
_entity_poly.entity_id
_entity_poly.type
_entity_poly.pdbx_seq_one_letter_code
_entity_poly.pdbx_strand_id
1 'polypeptide(L)'
;MKINIVKLYKYERRQIANMLFVSSIFVAFFGSMNVWFMVPIHSFYPIIAFLLGTASYLLSKTSCHPIFTESYFLLPTIAFALLGFYQNMVNSLNINAYIGTIFNALMMLFIFRYDRKLLKYISTILSKMLGGLLIISYPYFLLYIIGFPLPNVNMVFNDGFYSFSNYFLFLIEDHSLFTLIPRFQSIFLEPTYLGSITALLLMTQRGKWKRWYNISLFIGLVISFSLAGYVYLTAIVFLNLWIERKKIFIKCLSIIILLSA
;
A
#
# COMPACT_ATOMS: atom_id res chain seq x y z
N MET A 1 -45.40 11.38 9.96
CA MET A 1 -43.99 10.90 10.02
C MET A 1 -43.05 12.10 9.82
N LYS A 2 -42.61 12.79 10.89
CA LYS A 2 -41.68 13.92 10.79
C LYS A 2 -40.26 13.31 10.63
N ILE A 3 -39.77 13.24 9.41
CA ILE A 3 -38.36 12.91 9.16
C ILE A 3 -37.55 14.03 9.80
N ASN A 4 -36.71 13.67 10.76
CA ASN A 4 -35.91 14.64 11.49
C ASN A 4 -34.76 15.09 10.56
N ILE A 5 -34.99 16.21 9.83
CA ILE A 5 -34.08 16.78 8.81
C ILE A 5 -32.64 16.91 9.34
N VAL A 6 -32.50 17.23 10.64
CA VAL A 6 -31.17 17.32 11.29
C VAL A 6 -30.45 15.97 11.33
N LYS A 7 -31.19 14.85 11.53
CA LYS A 7 -30.59 13.51 11.49
C LYS A 7 -30.16 13.13 10.07
N LEU A 8 -30.96 13.49 9.05
CA LEU A 8 -30.63 13.23 7.65
C LEU A 8 -29.36 13.98 7.23
N TYR A 9 -29.32 15.28 7.52
CA TYR A 9 -28.15 16.13 7.23
C TYR A 9 -26.87 15.63 7.92
N LYS A 10 -26.97 15.20 9.18
CA LYS A 10 -25.83 14.62 9.92
C LYS A 10 -25.37 13.29 9.33
N TYR A 11 -26.28 12.50 8.80
CA TYR A 11 -25.99 11.22 8.14
C TYR A 11 -25.26 11.44 6.81
N GLU A 12 -25.76 12.31 5.94
CA GLU A 12 -25.14 12.65 4.66
C GLU A 12 -23.73 13.24 4.85
N ARG A 13 -23.58 14.15 5.81
CA ARG A 13 -22.28 14.74 6.15
C ARG A 13 -21.26 13.69 6.57
N ARG A 14 -21.68 12.68 7.34
CA ARG A 14 -20.80 11.57 7.74
C ARG A 14 -20.42 10.67 6.56
N GLN A 15 -21.34 10.44 5.63
CA GLN A 15 -21.03 9.67 4.42
C GLN A 15 -19.99 10.39 3.55
N ILE A 16 -20.17 11.69 3.31
CA ILE A 16 -19.21 12.51 2.56
C ILE A 16 -17.84 12.49 3.25
N ALA A 17 -17.79 12.65 4.57
CA ALA A 17 -16.53 12.58 5.32
C ALA A 17 -15.84 11.23 5.15
N ASN A 18 -16.58 10.12 5.20
CA ASN A 18 -16.01 8.79 4.98
C ASN A 18 -15.51 8.60 3.54
N MET A 19 -16.24 9.11 2.55
CA MET A 19 -15.78 9.05 1.14
C MET A 19 -14.49 9.83 0.94
N LEU A 20 -14.40 11.05 1.47
CA LEU A 20 -13.18 11.86 1.40
C LEU A 20 -12.00 11.17 2.08
N PHE A 21 -12.22 10.52 3.22
CA PHE A 21 -11.17 9.77 3.90
C PHE A 21 -10.72 8.55 3.09
N VAL A 22 -11.66 7.79 2.54
CA VAL A 22 -11.35 6.66 1.65
C VAL A 22 -10.54 7.15 0.46
N SER A 23 -10.96 8.22 -0.21
CA SER A 23 -10.23 8.82 -1.34
C SER A 23 -8.83 9.28 -0.95
N SER A 24 -8.67 9.90 0.23
CA SER A 24 -7.38 10.29 0.79
C SER A 24 -6.43 9.11 0.94
N ILE A 25 -6.90 7.99 1.52
CA ILE A 25 -6.09 6.79 1.66
C ILE A 25 -5.75 6.17 0.30
N PHE A 26 -6.67 6.18 -0.66
CA PHE A 26 -6.39 5.68 -2.02
C PHE A 26 -5.30 6.49 -2.72
N VAL A 27 -5.39 7.82 -2.66
CA VAL A 27 -4.35 8.70 -3.23
C VAL A 27 -3.00 8.46 -2.56
N ALA A 28 -2.97 8.39 -1.22
CA ALA A 28 -1.75 8.10 -0.48
C ALA A 28 -1.17 6.71 -0.85
N PHE A 29 -2.03 5.69 -0.94
CA PHE A 29 -1.63 4.33 -1.26
C PHE A 29 -1.01 4.21 -2.65
N PHE A 30 -1.71 4.64 -3.70
CA PHE A 30 -1.20 4.55 -5.06
C PHE A 30 -0.04 5.51 -5.31
N GLY A 31 -0.05 6.69 -4.70
CA GLY A 31 1.03 7.66 -4.82
C GLY A 31 2.34 7.19 -4.16
N SER A 32 2.26 6.55 -2.98
CA SER A 32 3.43 6.06 -2.26
C SER A 32 4.07 4.81 -2.87
N MET A 33 3.34 4.10 -3.74
CA MET A 33 3.76 2.80 -4.26
C MET A 33 4.37 2.86 -5.67
N ASN A 34 4.74 4.05 -6.14
CA ASN A 34 5.36 4.25 -7.46
C ASN A 34 4.63 3.50 -8.59
N VAL A 35 3.33 3.73 -8.68
CA VAL A 35 2.52 3.19 -9.77
C VAL A 35 2.73 4.05 -11.01
N TRP A 36 2.93 3.44 -12.18
CA TRP A 36 3.36 4.15 -13.39
C TRP A 36 2.45 5.33 -13.79
N PHE A 37 1.13 5.19 -13.66
CA PHE A 37 0.19 6.27 -14.00
C PHE A 37 0.12 7.40 -12.94
N MET A 38 0.70 7.19 -11.77
CA MET A 38 0.79 8.21 -10.72
C MET A 38 2.10 9.02 -10.77
N VAL A 39 3.07 8.59 -11.59
CA VAL A 39 4.37 9.26 -11.70
C VAL A 39 4.25 10.76 -12.02
N PRO A 40 3.35 11.21 -12.93
CA PRO A 40 3.22 12.64 -13.22
C PRO A 40 2.78 13.50 -12.02
N ILE A 41 2.07 12.90 -11.07
CA ILE A 41 1.56 13.60 -9.87
C ILE A 41 2.25 13.15 -8.58
N HIS A 42 3.34 12.39 -8.71
CA HIS A 42 4.06 11.81 -7.57
C HIS A 42 4.51 12.86 -6.54
N SER A 43 4.96 14.04 -6.97
CA SER A 43 5.36 15.12 -6.06
C SER A 43 4.19 15.75 -5.29
N PHE A 44 2.97 15.63 -5.79
CA PHE A 44 1.79 16.29 -5.23
C PHE A 44 0.85 15.35 -4.45
N TYR A 45 0.99 14.02 -4.61
CA TYR A 45 0.07 13.09 -3.95
C TYR A 45 0.00 13.26 -2.42
N PRO A 46 1.09 13.54 -1.68
CA PRO A 46 1.01 13.70 -0.22
C PRO A 46 0.16 14.89 0.16
N ILE A 47 0.27 15.98 -0.59
CA ILE A 47 -0.50 17.21 -0.38
C ILE A 47 -1.98 16.93 -0.66
N ILE A 48 -2.30 16.31 -1.80
CA ILE A 48 -3.68 15.96 -2.17
C ILE A 48 -4.30 15.03 -1.11
N ALA A 49 -3.59 13.99 -0.72
CA ALA A 49 -4.04 13.05 0.30
C ALA A 49 -4.30 13.75 1.64
N PHE A 50 -3.40 14.64 2.06
CA PHE A 50 -3.55 15.42 3.28
C PHE A 50 -4.75 16.38 3.22
N LEU A 51 -4.96 17.10 2.12
CA LEU A 51 -6.10 17.99 1.96
C LEU A 51 -7.44 17.23 2.02
N LEU A 52 -7.54 16.08 1.36
CA LEU A 52 -8.72 15.21 1.43
C LEU A 52 -8.95 14.69 2.86
N GLY A 53 -7.88 14.28 3.54
CA GLY A 53 -7.93 13.85 4.94
C GLY A 53 -8.38 14.96 5.89
N THR A 54 -7.87 16.18 5.69
CA THR A 54 -8.26 17.36 6.47
C THR A 54 -9.73 17.74 6.22
N ALA A 55 -10.17 17.76 4.97
CA ALA A 55 -11.56 18.01 4.62
C ALA A 55 -12.50 16.98 5.27
N SER A 56 -12.15 15.69 5.20
CA SER A 56 -12.85 14.63 5.90
C SER A 56 -12.93 14.87 7.40
N TYR A 57 -11.82 15.25 8.01
CA TYR A 57 -11.75 15.55 9.43
C TYR A 57 -12.66 16.70 9.83
N LEU A 58 -12.63 17.82 9.11
CA LEU A 58 -13.48 18.99 9.38
C LEU A 58 -14.96 18.66 9.26
N LEU A 59 -15.33 17.81 8.30
CA LEU A 59 -16.69 17.33 8.14
C LEU A 59 -17.12 16.34 9.23
N SER A 60 -16.22 15.54 9.78
CA SER A 60 -16.50 14.50 10.79
C SER A 60 -16.42 14.99 12.24
N LYS A 61 -16.20 16.27 12.47
CA LYS A 61 -15.85 16.93 13.76
C LYS A 61 -16.68 16.51 15.00
N THR A 62 -17.81 15.84 14.81
CA THR A 62 -18.67 15.35 15.91
C THR A 62 -18.42 13.91 16.34
N SER A 63 -17.54 13.17 15.68
CA SER A 63 -17.37 11.71 15.88
C SER A 63 -15.93 11.28 16.13
N CYS A 64 -14.99 12.20 16.20
CA CYS A 64 -13.57 11.85 16.28
C CYS A 64 -13.02 12.07 17.67
N HIS A 65 -12.30 11.08 18.20
CA HIS A 65 -11.48 11.22 19.41
C HIS A 65 -10.43 12.31 19.20
N PRO A 66 -10.10 13.12 20.20
CA PRO A 66 -9.07 14.13 20.08
C PRO A 66 -7.70 13.48 19.79
N ILE A 67 -6.98 14.01 18.81
CA ILE A 67 -5.70 13.45 18.29
C ILE A 67 -4.66 13.30 19.42
N PHE A 68 -4.72 14.14 20.44
CA PHE A 68 -3.67 14.29 21.45
C PHE A 68 -3.89 13.51 22.75
N THR A 69 -4.98 12.76 22.89
CA THR A 69 -5.28 12.03 24.13
C THR A 69 -4.51 10.72 24.30
N GLU A 70 -3.89 10.21 23.24
CA GLU A 70 -3.22 8.92 23.27
C GLU A 70 -1.80 9.04 22.71
N SER A 71 -0.83 9.26 23.61
CA SER A 71 0.59 9.45 23.28
C SER A 71 1.23 8.35 22.43
N TYR A 72 0.69 7.12 22.45
CA TYR A 72 1.19 6.01 21.65
C TYR A 72 0.99 6.18 20.13
N PHE A 73 0.12 7.09 19.68
CA PHE A 73 -0.01 7.39 18.25
C PHE A 73 1.02 8.43 17.76
N LEU A 74 1.46 9.31 18.65
CA LEU A 74 2.44 10.32 18.32
C LEU A 74 3.82 9.70 18.07
N LEU A 75 4.20 8.72 18.87
CA LEU A 75 5.52 8.09 18.78
C LEU A 75 5.80 7.49 17.39
N PRO A 76 4.94 6.63 16.82
CA PRO A 76 5.14 6.12 15.45
C PRO A 76 5.18 7.22 14.38
N THR A 77 4.35 8.26 14.54
CA THR A 77 4.32 9.38 13.59
C THR A 77 5.61 10.19 13.63
N ILE A 78 6.12 10.49 14.82
CA ILE A 78 7.40 11.19 15.01
C ILE A 78 8.56 10.32 14.49
N ALA A 79 8.58 9.03 14.83
CA ALA A 79 9.59 8.10 14.34
C ALA A 79 9.62 8.03 12.81
N PHE A 80 8.45 7.95 12.18
CA PHE A 80 8.32 7.96 10.72
C PHE A 80 8.84 9.27 10.11
N ALA A 81 8.48 10.42 10.69
CA ALA A 81 8.97 11.71 10.24
C ALA A 81 10.51 11.81 10.36
N LEU A 82 11.08 11.43 11.50
CA LEU A 82 12.53 11.44 11.72
C LEU A 82 13.28 10.52 10.75
N LEU A 83 12.78 9.31 10.51
CA LEU A 83 13.36 8.39 9.53
C LEU A 83 13.31 8.97 8.12
N GLY A 84 12.19 9.57 7.71
CA GLY A 84 12.05 10.21 6.41
C GLY A 84 12.97 11.43 6.27
N PHE A 85 13.12 12.26 7.30
CA PHE A 85 14.09 13.37 7.31
C PHE A 85 15.52 12.86 7.19
N TYR A 86 15.89 11.84 7.96
CA TYR A 86 17.22 11.22 7.87
C TYR A 86 17.50 10.70 6.47
N GLN A 87 16.57 9.97 5.88
CA GLN A 87 16.70 9.44 4.52
C GLN A 87 16.86 10.56 3.48
N ASN A 88 16.09 11.64 3.59
CA ASN A 88 16.21 12.80 2.71
C ASN A 88 17.55 13.51 2.84
N MET A 89 18.09 13.62 4.07
CA MET A 89 19.43 14.19 4.32
C MET A 89 20.53 13.34 3.68
N VAL A 90 20.49 12.02 3.90
CA VAL A 90 21.50 11.10 3.36
C VAL A 90 21.52 11.12 1.82
N ASN A 91 20.35 11.21 1.20
CA ASN A 91 20.23 11.23 -0.26
C ASN A 91 20.35 12.64 -0.86
N SER A 92 20.64 13.67 -0.05
CA SER A 92 20.77 15.07 -0.48
C SER A 92 19.58 15.56 -1.34
N LEU A 93 18.36 15.13 -0.96
CA LEU A 93 17.15 15.42 -1.72
C LEU A 93 16.72 16.89 -1.60
N ASN A 94 15.95 17.34 -2.55
CA ASN A 94 15.44 18.70 -2.60
C ASN A 94 14.34 18.96 -1.55
N ILE A 95 13.99 20.23 -1.35
CA ILE A 95 13.01 20.66 -0.35
C ILE A 95 11.63 20.01 -0.52
N ASN A 96 11.25 19.63 -1.74
CA ASN A 96 9.96 18.99 -2.01
C ASN A 96 9.86 17.60 -1.35
N ALA A 97 10.98 16.86 -1.24
CA ALA A 97 11.03 15.57 -0.54
C ALA A 97 10.76 15.73 0.96
N TYR A 98 11.30 16.78 1.58
CA TYR A 98 11.03 17.09 2.99
C TYR A 98 9.58 17.47 3.22
N ILE A 99 9.00 18.30 2.35
CA ILE A 99 7.58 18.66 2.39
C ILE A 99 6.73 17.39 2.27
N GLY A 100 7.02 16.52 1.31
CA GLY A 100 6.34 15.24 1.14
C GLY A 100 6.38 14.36 2.40
N THR A 101 7.53 14.29 3.06
CA THR A 101 7.69 13.54 4.33
C THR A 101 6.79 14.10 5.44
N ILE A 102 6.71 15.42 5.59
CA ILE A 102 5.83 16.06 6.59
C ILE A 102 4.37 15.70 6.32
N PHE A 103 3.89 15.84 5.07
CA PHE A 103 2.50 15.53 4.73
C PHE A 103 2.18 14.05 4.92
N ASN A 104 3.09 13.12 4.59
CA ASN A 104 2.92 11.69 4.83
C ASN A 104 2.85 11.38 6.34
N ALA A 105 3.68 12.02 7.18
CA ALA A 105 3.63 11.87 8.62
C ALA A 105 2.30 12.39 9.21
N LEU A 106 1.83 13.55 8.74
CA LEU A 106 0.54 14.10 9.15
C LEU A 106 -0.64 13.21 8.72
N MET A 107 -0.55 12.54 7.56
CA MET A 107 -1.54 11.56 7.13
C MET A 107 -1.67 10.38 8.09
N MET A 108 -0.59 9.92 8.71
CA MET A 108 -0.65 8.87 9.74
C MET A 108 -1.55 9.25 10.91
N LEU A 109 -1.52 10.52 11.35
CA LEU A 109 -2.39 10.99 12.44
C LEU A 109 -3.87 10.86 12.09
N PHE A 110 -4.26 11.12 10.84
CA PHE A 110 -5.63 10.93 10.41
C PHE A 110 -6.01 9.45 10.38
N ILE A 111 -5.12 8.56 9.92
CA ILE A 111 -5.37 7.11 9.85
C ILE A 111 -5.65 6.55 11.26
N PHE A 112 -4.85 6.91 12.25
CA PHE A 112 -5.02 6.43 13.63
C PHE A 112 -6.31 6.92 14.30
N ARG A 113 -6.88 7.99 13.80
CA ARG A 113 -8.08 8.61 14.36
C ARG A 113 -9.39 7.94 13.93
N TYR A 114 -9.38 7.25 12.80
CA TYR A 114 -10.59 6.64 12.26
C TYR A 114 -10.92 5.28 12.90
N ASP A 115 -12.22 4.94 12.90
CA ASP A 115 -12.73 3.68 13.44
C ASP A 115 -12.03 2.48 12.75
N ARG A 116 -11.59 1.53 13.55
CA ARG A 116 -10.98 0.27 13.10
C ARG A 116 -11.86 -0.48 12.08
N LYS A 117 -13.20 -0.36 12.19
CA LYS A 117 -14.13 -0.96 11.21
C LYS A 117 -13.95 -0.35 9.82
N LEU A 118 -13.83 0.98 9.74
CA LEU A 118 -13.61 1.69 8.47
C LEU A 118 -12.25 1.32 7.88
N LEU A 119 -11.20 1.30 8.68
CA LEU A 119 -9.85 0.91 8.22
C LEU A 119 -9.83 -0.54 7.69
N LYS A 120 -10.50 -1.47 8.39
CA LYS A 120 -10.66 -2.86 7.91
C LYS A 120 -11.46 -2.95 6.61
N TYR A 121 -12.47 -2.12 6.44
CA TYR A 121 -13.24 -2.02 5.20
C TYR A 121 -12.35 -1.53 4.05
N ILE A 122 -11.60 -0.45 4.26
CA ILE A 122 -10.67 0.11 3.27
C ILE A 122 -9.62 -0.92 2.86
N SER A 123 -8.97 -1.60 3.82
CA SER A 123 -7.97 -2.63 3.50
C SER A 123 -8.57 -3.78 2.69
N THR A 124 -9.83 -4.12 2.94
CA THR A 124 -10.54 -5.15 2.16
C THR A 124 -10.84 -4.66 0.73
N ILE A 125 -11.20 -3.40 0.55
CA ILE A 125 -11.41 -2.82 -0.79
C ILE A 125 -10.08 -2.80 -1.55
N LEU A 126 -9.00 -2.30 -0.94
CA LEU A 126 -7.67 -2.28 -1.54
C LEU A 126 -7.21 -3.68 -1.95
N SER A 127 -7.42 -4.69 -1.09
CA SER A 127 -7.10 -6.09 -1.40
C SER A 127 -7.91 -6.62 -2.60
N LYS A 128 -9.20 -6.29 -2.68
CA LYS A 128 -10.05 -6.69 -3.81
C LYS A 128 -9.65 -5.99 -5.10
N MET A 129 -9.35 -4.69 -5.04
CA MET A 129 -8.95 -3.91 -6.22
C MET A 129 -7.62 -4.41 -6.77
N LEU A 130 -6.60 -4.52 -5.92
CA LEU A 130 -5.30 -5.03 -6.34
C LEU A 130 -5.39 -6.48 -6.78
N GLY A 131 -6.08 -7.34 -6.03
CA GLY A 131 -6.30 -8.75 -6.41
C GLY A 131 -7.01 -8.89 -7.75
N GLY A 132 -8.02 -8.06 -8.04
CA GLY A 132 -8.72 -8.04 -9.33
C GLY A 132 -7.81 -7.59 -10.47
N LEU A 133 -7.04 -6.52 -10.24
CA LEU A 133 -6.05 -6.05 -11.21
C LEU A 133 -5.02 -7.13 -11.54
N LEU A 134 -4.51 -7.82 -10.54
CA LEU A 134 -3.54 -8.91 -10.73
C LEU A 134 -4.14 -10.07 -11.53
N ILE A 135 -5.39 -10.48 -11.26
CA ILE A 135 -6.06 -11.54 -12.04
C ILE A 135 -6.13 -11.19 -13.53
N ILE A 136 -6.38 -9.93 -13.86
CA ILE A 136 -6.39 -9.47 -15.25
C ILE A 136 -4.95 -9.42 -15.82
N SER A 137 -3.97 -9.02 -15.01
CA SER A 137 -2.57 -8.91 -15.45
C SER A 137 -1.90 -10.26 -15.72
N TYR A 138 -2.27 -11.34 -15.00
CA TYR A 138 -1.61 -12.65 -15.15
C TYR A 138 -1.73 -13.26 -16.55
N PRO A 139 -2.91 -13.33 -17.18
CA PRO A 139 -3.01 -13.86 -18.53
C PRO A 139 -2.19 -13.06 -19.54
N TYR A 140 -2.16 -11.72 -19.42
CA TYR A 140 -1.34 -10.87 -20.29
C TYR A 140 0.14 -11.11 -20.08
N PHE A 141 0.59 -11.28 -18.83
CA PHE A 141 1.98 -11.60 -18.53
C PHE A 141 2.37 -13.00 -19.05
N LEU A 142 1.49 -13.98 -18.96
CA LEU A 142 1.71 -15.30 -19.54
C LEU A 142 1.83 -15.25 -21.07
N LEU A 143 0.97 -14.47 -21.74
CA LEU A 143 1.07 -14.26 -23.19
C LEU A 143 2.41 -13.63 -23.57
N TYR A 144 2.89 -12.66 -22.78
CA TYR A 144 4.21 -12.08 -22.97
C TYR A 144 5.34 -13.12 -22.85
N ILE A 145 5.32 -13.97 -21.81
CA ILE A 145 6.32 -15.04 -21.61
C ILE A 145 6.36 -16.02 -22.79
N ILE A 146 5.20 -16.33 -23.38
CA ILE A 146 5.08 -17.23 -24.55
C ILE A 146 5.57 -16.54 -25.83
N GLY A 147 5.87 -15.23 -25.79
CA GLY A 147 6.33 -14.47 -26.95
C GLY A 147 5.21 -13.94 -27.84
N PHE A 148 3.98 -13.86 -27.33
CA PHE A 148 2.88 -13.26 -28.09
C PHE A 148 3.09 -11.74 -28.24
N PRO A 149 2.95 -11.16 -29.46
CA PRO A 149 3.13 -9.72 -29.64
C PRO A 149 2.00 -8.94 -28.96
N LEU A 150 2.35 -8.28 -27.86
CA LEU A 150 1.43 -7.40 -27.13
C LEU A 150 1.74 -5.93 -27.43
N PRO A 151 0.72 -5.07 -27.53
CA PRO A 151 0.93 -3.63 -27.66
C PRO A 151 1.62 -3.09 -26.41
N ASN A 152 2.67 -2.30 -26.61
CA ASN A 152 3.44 -1.67 -25.54
C ASN A 152 3.78 -0.22 -25.87
N VAL A 153 4.16 0.53 -24.83
CA VAL A 153 4.69 1.89 -24.93
C VAL A 153 5.96 1.95 -24.09
N ASN A 154 7.05 2.41 -24.68
CA ASN A 154 8.30 2.59 -23.94
C ASN A 154 8.16 3.81 -23.03
N MET A 155 8.54 3.64 -21.76
CA MET A 155 8.53 4.68 -20.74
C MET A 155 9.92 4.79 -20.12
N VAL A 156 10.40 6.03 -20.00
CA VAL A 156 11.70 6.33 -19.40
C VAL A 156 11.51 7.27 -18.21
N PHE A 157 12.12 6.94 -17.10
CA PHE A 157 12.07 7.72 -15.86
C PHE A 157 13.49 8.01 -15.35
N ASN A 158 13.62 9.06 -14.54
CA ASN A 158 14.88 9.47 -13.90
C ASN A 158 16.05 9.59 -14.89
N ASP A 159 15.90 10.46 -15.89
CA ASP A 159 16.94 10.79 -16.87
C ASP A 159 17.55 9.58 -17.59
N GLY A 160 16.76 8.54 -17.78
CA GLY A 160 17.16 7.33 -18.50
C GLY A 160 17.63 6.18 -17.61
N PHE A 161 17.65 6.35 -16.29
CA PHE A 161 18.07 5.27 -15.38
C PHE A 161 17.09 4.09 -15.37
N TYR A 162 15.79 4.37 -15.48
CA TYR A 162 14.75 3.35 -15.57
C TYR A 162 14.08 3.41 -16.94
N SER A 163 14.24 2.38 -17.75
CA SER A 163 13.50 2.17 -18.99
C SER A 163 12.60 0.95 -18.87
N PHE A 164 11.35 1.11 -19.24
CA PHE A 164 10.34 0.07 -19.15
C PHE A 164 9.54 -0.05 -20.44
N SER A 165 9.27 -1.28 -20.84
CA SER A 165 8.20 -1.59 -21.79
C SER A 165 6.89 -1.71 -21.01
N ASN A 166 5.98 -0.75 -21.20
CA ASN A 166 4.68 -0.69 -20.52
C ASN A 166 3.59 -1.38 -21.36
N TYR A 167 3.07 -2.47 -20.86
CA TYR A 167 1.94 -3.24 -21.42
C TYR A 167 0.59 -2.87 -20.76
N PHE A 168 0.49 -1.70 -20.14
CA PHE A 168 -0.64 -1.12 -19.40
C PHE A 168 -0.97 -1.84 -18.08
N LEU A 169 -1.07 -3.17 -18.07
CA LEU A 169 -1.39 -3.98 -16.90
C LEU A 169 -0.14 -4.51 -16.18
N PHE A 170 1.01 -4.45 -16.84
CA PHE A 170 2.29 -4.79 -16.26
C PHE A 170 3.41 -4.05 -17.00
N LEU A 171 4.51 -3.91 -16.30
CA LEU A 171 5.74 -3.30 -16.79
C LEU A 171 6.82 -4.37 -16.87
N ILE A 172 7.73 -4.22 -17.83
CA ILE A 172 8.96 -5.02 -17.93
C ILE A 172 10.12 -4.04 -17.99
N GLU A 173 11.10 -4.24 -17.13
CA GLU A 173 12.34 -3.45 -17.12
C GLU A 173 13.26 -3.92 -18.24
N ASP A 174 13.67 -3.00 -19.11
CA ASP A 174 14.44 -3.30 -20.31
C ASP A 174 15.88 -3.78 -20.02
N HIS A 175 16.43 -3.38 -18.86
CA HIS A 175 17.80 -3.73 -18.42
C HIS A 175 17.84 -4.70 -17.25
N SER A 176 16.82 -5.54 -17.10
CA SER A 176 16.80 -6.54 -16.03
C SER A 176 17.99 -7.50 -16.12
N LEU A 177 18.76 -7.62 -15.04
CA LEU A 177 19.85 -8.60 -14.92
C LEU A 177 19.35 -10.06 -14.92
N PHE A 178 18.05 -10.27 -14.70
CA PHE A 178 17.41 -11.59 -14.72
C PHE A 178 16.87 -11.89 -16.12
N THR A 179 17.72 -12.47 -16.94
CA THR A 179 17.44 -12.73 -18.37
C THR A 179 16.54 -13.94 -18.64
N LEU A 180 16.45 -14.91 -17.71
CA LEU A 180 15.72 -16.17 -17.94
C LEU A 180 14.22 -16.06 -17.70
N ILE A 181 13.80 -15.36 -16.65
CA ILE A 181 12.37 -15.13 -16.34
C ILE A 181 12.21 -13.68 -15.89
N PRO A 182 11.46 -12.87 -16.64
CA PRO A 182 11.22 -11.49 -16.24
C PRO A 182 10.44 -11.44 -14.92
N ARG A 183 10.84 -10.54 -14.03
CA ARG A 183 10.16 -10.35 -12.74
C ARG A 183 8.82 -9.66 -12.98
N PHE A 184 7.76 -10.24 -12.42
CA PHE A 184 6.45 -9.64 -12.51
C PHE A 184 6.29 -8.49 -11.52
N GLN A 185 5.98 -7.30 -12.02
CA GLN A 185 5.80 -6.09 -11.19
C GLN A 185 4.42 -5.44 -11.34
N SER A 186 3.54 -6.01 -12.20
CA SER A 186 2.22 -5.44 -12.48
C SER A 186 2.33 -3.95 -12.84
N ILE A 187 1.49 -3.10 -12.26
CA ILE A 187 1.47 -1.65 -12.51
C ILE A 187 2.54 -0.86 -11.75
N PHE A 188 3.35 -1.52 -10.91
CA PHE A 188 4.37 -0.87 -10.09
C PHE A 188 5.70 -0.75 -10.85
N LEU A 189 6.47 0.31 -10.59
CA LEU A 189 7.78 0.50 -11.22
C LEU A 189 8.82 -0.54 -10.80
N GLU A 190 8.64 -1.16 -9.62
CA GLU A 190 9.54 -2.19 -9.12
C GLU A 190 8.79 -3.40 -8.56
N PRO A 191 9.31 -4.63 -8.76
CA PRO A 191 8.74 -5.84 -8.16
C PRO A 191 8.72 -5.79 -6.64
N THR A 192 9.62 -5.03 -6.03
CA THR A 192 9.72 -4.84 -4.57
C THR A 192 8.47 -4.18 -4.00
N TYR A 193 7.90 -3.20 -4.69
CA TYR A 193 6.64 -2.57 -4.28
C TYR A 193 5.49 -3.57 -4.35
N LEU A 194 5.37 -4.33 -5.44
CA LEU A 194 4.34 -5.36 -5.56
C LEU A 194 4.45 -6.40 -4.43
N GLY A 195 5.66 -6.94 -4.20
CA GLY A 195 5.89 -7.95 -3.16
C GLY A 195 5.56 -7.42 -1.76
N SER A 196 6.04 -6.23 -1.42
CA SER A 196 5.81 -5.63 -0.10
C SER A 196 4.33 -5.34 0.15
N ILE A 197 3.63 -4.74 -0.82
CA ILE A 197 2.23 -4.35 -0.68
C ILE A 197 1.30 -5.55 -0.59
N THR A 198 1.54 -6.57 -1.42
CA THR A 198 0.74 -7.80 -1.39
C THR A 198 0.91 -8.52 -0.06
N ALA A 199 2.13 -8.60 0.48
CA ALA A 199 2.40 -9.15 1.80
C ALA A 199 1.65 -8.38 2.90
N LEU A 200 1.75 -7.03 2.93
CA LEU A 200 1.07 -6.20 3.93
C LEU A 200 -0.45 -6.30 3.83
N LEU A 201 -1.03 -6.34 2.63
CA LEU A 201 -2.47 -6.54 2.46
C LEU A 201 -2.90 -7.92 2.93
N LEU A 202 -2.14 -8.98 2.65
CA LEU A 202 -2.39 -10.33 3.18
C LEU A 202 -2.39 -10.34 4.71
N MET A 203 -1.49 -9.59 5.36
CA MET A 203 -1.48 -9.41 6.80
C MET A 203 -2.80 -8.82 7.33
N THR A 204 -3.34 -7.80 6.67
CA THR A 204 -4.61 -7.19 7.08
C THR A 204 -5.81 -8.11 6.91
N GLN A 205 -5.72 -9.10 6.01
CA GLN A 205 -6.78 -10.06 5.69
C GLN A 205 -6.65 -11.39 6.46
N ARG A 206 -6.08 -11.36 7.64
CA ARG A 206 -5.84 -12.50 8.51
C ARG A 206 -7.05 -13.43 8.61
N GLY A 207 -6.82 -14.74 8.47
CA GLY A 207 -7.87 -15.77 8.53
C GLY A 207 -8.76 -15.86 7.28
N LYS A 208 -8.53 -15.06 6.24
CA LYS A 208 -9.32 -15.07 5.00
C LYS A 208 -8.54 -15.56 3.78
N TRP A 209 -7.53 -16.41 3.97
CA TRP A 209 -6.62 -16.88 2.93
C TRP A 209 -7.32 -17.50 1.70
N LYS A 210 -8.46 -18.17 1.89
CA LYS A 210 -9.24 -18.81 0.81
C LYS A 210 -10.05 -17.83 -0.07
N ARG A 211 -10.02 -16.53 0.22
CA ARG A 211 -10.72 -15.56 -0.62
C ARG A 211 -9.95 -15.34 -1.92
N TRP A 212 -10.66 -15.27 -3.03
CA TRP A 212 -10.09 -15.15 -4.38
C TRP A 212 -9.04 -14.03 -4.50
N TYR A 213 -9.32 -12.87 -3.93
CA TYR A 213 -8.39 -11.72 -3.97
C TYR A 213 -7.12 -11.98 -3.17
N ASN A 214 -7.18 -12.72 -2.06
CA ASN A 214 -6.00 -13.07 -1.27
C ASN A 214 -5.15 -14.14 -1.96
N ILE A 215 -5.79 -15.10 -2.65
CA ILE A 215 -5.07 -16.06 -3.50
C ILE A 215 -4.33 -15.31 -4.61
N SER A 216 -5.01 -14.35 -5.27
CA SER A 216 -4.37 -13.52 -6.28
C SER A 216 -3.19 -12.72 -5.73
N LEU A 217 -3.35 -12.04 -4.58
CA LEU A 217 -2.26 -11.32 -3.93
C LEU A 217 -1.07 -12.23 -3.61
N PHE A 218 -1.33 -13.46 -3.13
CA PHE A 218 -0.29 -14.43 -2.83
C PHE A 218 0.47 -14.88 -4.08
N ILE A 219 -0.24 -15.17 -5.18
CA ILE A 219 0.38 -15.49 -6.47
C ILE A 219 1.26 -14.32 -6.94
N GLY A 220 0.74 -13.07 -6.90
CA GLY A 220 1.50 -11.87 -7.28
C GLY A 220 2.77 -11.69 -6.45
N LEU A 221 2.71 -11.95 -5.14
CA LEU A 221 3.87 -11.93 -4.26
C LEU A 221 4.92 -12.96 -4.71
N VAL A 222 4.51 -14.19 -5.00
CA VAL A 222 5.43 -15.27 -5.39
C VAL A 222 6.11 -14.95 -6.72
N ILE A 223 5.35 -14.56 -7.75
CA ILE A 223 5.91 -14.31 -9.09
C ILE A 223 6.65 -12.97 -9.22
N SER A 224 6.53 -12.08 -8.22
CA SER A 224 7.31 -10.84 -8.17
C SER A 224 8.81 -11.09 -7.95
N PHE A 225 9.19 -12.26 -7.42
CA PHE A 225 10.56 -12.60 -7.01
C PHE A 225 11.18 -11.50 -6.12
N SER A 226 10.36 -10.90 -5.25
CA SER A 226 10.78 -9.82 -4.36
C SER A 226 11.29 -10.37 -3.03
N LEU A 227 12.57 -10.18 -2.75
CA LEU A 227 13.16 -10.57 -1.46
C LEU A 227 12.43 -9.88 -0.29
N ALA A 228 12.15 -8.58 -0.41
CA ALA A 228 11.40 -7.84 0.61
C ALA A 228 9.99 -8.42 0.84
N GLY A 229 9.29 -8.80 -0.25
CA GLY A 229 8.00 -9.46 -0.16
C GLY A 229 8.06 -10.78 0.59
N TYR A 230 9.08 -11.59 0.35
CA TYR A 230 9.27 -12.87 1.05
C TYR A 230 9.62 -12.68 2.53
N VAL A 231 10.47 -11.71 2.85
CA VAL A 231 10.77 -11.34 4.25
C VAL A 231 9.50 -10.91 4.99
N TYR A 232 8.68 -10.05 4.39
CA TYR A 232 7.40 -9.66 4.99
C TYR A 232 6.45 -10.85 5.15
N LEU A 233 6.34 -11.72 4.14
CA LEU A 233 5.51 -12.92 4.23
C LEU A 233 5.97 -13.84 5.37
N THR A 234 7.27 -14.08 5.46
CA THR A 234 7.88 -14.90 6.53
C THR A 234 7.59 -14.30 7.91
N ALA A 235 7.77 -12.98 8.06
CA ALA A 235 7.44 -12.27 9.29
C ALA A 235 5.95 -12.40 9.65
N ILE A 236 5.06 -12.31 8.66
CA ILE A 236 3.60 -12.47 8.88
C ILE A 236 3.27 -13.89 9.34
N VAL A 237 3.83 -14.90 8.69
CA VAL A 237 3.63 -16.32 9.08
C VAL A 237 4.17 -16.55 10.49
N PHE A 238 5.37 -16.05 10.78
CA PHE A 238 5.96 -16.10 12.11
C PHE A 238 5.05 -15.46 13.17
N LEU A 239 4.60 -14.22 12.96
CA LEU A 239 3.72 -13.51 13.88
C LEU A 239 2.40 -14.26 14.09
N ASN A 240 1.83 -14.84 13.03
CA ASN A 240 0.61 -15.62 13.13
C ASN A 240 0.82 -16.88 13.98
N LEU A 241 1.88 -17.64 13.74
CA LEU A 241 2.22 -18.81 14.54
C LEU A 241 2.52 -18.43 15.99
N TRP A 242 3.22 -17.31 16.20
CA TRP A 242 3.54 -16.80 17.53
C TRP A 242 2.30 -16.43 18.35
N ILE A 243 1.34 -15.76 17.73
CA ILE A 243 0.13 -15.27 18.42
C ILE A 243 -0.88 -16.42 18.61
N GLU A 244 -1.05 -17.30 17.61
CA GLU A 244 -2.08 -18.34 17.64
C GLU A 244 -1.68 -19.58 18.43
N ARG A 245 -0.37 -19.87 18.55
CA ARG A 245 0.12 -21.07 19.23
C ARG A 245 0.60 -20.77 20.64
N LYS A 246 -0.01 -21.44 21.61
CA LYS A 246 0.38 -21.38 23.05
C LYS A 246 1.63 -22.20 23.36
N LYS A 247 1.99 -23.19 22.52
CA LYS A 247 3.10 -24.12 22.76
C LYS A 247 4.45 -23.46 22.52
N ILE A 248 5.29 -23.37 23.54
CA ILE A 248 6.65 -22.78 23.50
C ILE A 248 7.52 -23.39 22.39
N PHE A 249 7.44 -24.72 22.21
CA PHE A 249 8.23 -25.45 21.21
C PHE A 249 8.01 -24.88 19.77
N ILE A 250 6.76 -24.62 19.40
CA ILE A 250 6.44 -24.07 18.08
C ILE A 250 6.97 -22.62 17.93
N LYS A 251 7.02 -21.86 19.03
CA LYS A 251 7.60 -20.53 19.05
C LYS A 251 9.13 -20.57 18.84
N CYS A 252 9.81 -21.47 19.53
CA CYS A 252 11.26 -21.65 19.33
C CYS A 252 11.58 -22.12 17.91
N LEU A 253 10.83 -23.06 17.35
CA LEU A 253 11.01 -23.51 15.98
C LEU A 253 10.80 -22.38 14.96
N SER A 254 9.80 -21.53 15.19
CA SER A 254 9.54 -20.38 14.30
C SER A 254 10.63 -19.31 14.36
N ILE A 255 11.31 -19.13 15.50
CA ILE A 255 12.49 -18.26 15.62
C ILE A 255 13.66 -18.83 14.81
N ILE A 256 13.91 -20.13 14.88
CA ILE A 256 14.98 -20.79 14.13
C ILE A 256 14.75 -20.60 12.63
N ILE A 257 13.52 -20.81 12.15
CA ILE A 257 13.16 -20.60 10.73
C ILE A 257 13.38 -19.14 10.32
N LEU A 258 13.04 -18.19 11.19
CA LEU A 258 13.25 -16.75 10.89
C LEU A 258 14.74 -16.38 10.80
N LEU A 259 15.59 -17.01 11.64
CA LEU A 259 17.04 -16.75 11.64
C LEU A 259 17.79 -17.47 10.52
N SER A 260 17.18 -18.48 9.89
CA SER A 260 17.74 -19.25 8.79
C SER A 260 17.34 -18.74 7.40
N ALA A 261 16.40 -17.82 7.32
CA ALA A 261 15.91 -17.18 6.09
C ALA A 261 16.61 -15.84 5.83
#